data_6ab151a6ad090812cd44dddc9afe897d
#
_entry.id   6ab151a6ad090812cd44dddc9afe897d
#
_cell.length_a   1.000
_cell.length_b   1.000
_cell.length_c   1.000
_cell.angle_alpha   90.00
_cell.angle_beta   90.00
_cell.angle_gamma   90.00
#
_symmetry.space_group_name_H-M   'P 1'
#
loop_
_entity.id
_entity.type
_entity.pdbx_description
1 polymer ?
#
loop_
_entity_poly.entity_id
_entity_poly.type
_entity_poly.pdbx_seq_one_letter_code
_entity_poly.pdbx_strand_id
1 'polypeptide(L)'
;MANKVIISCAVTGGIHTPSMSEYLPVTPEEIARSSIEAAEAGAAIIHLHARDPETGEPTPDPTVFMRFLPVIKQSTDAVVNITTGGGLNMTLDDRLAAPLVARPEMCSLNMGSMNFNISHAGDRVKTWKHAWEQPYLERTDNFIFRNTFKDVAGIVERLGRAHGTRFEFECYDVGHLYNLAYCLDHKIVEPPLFVQTIFGILGGIGADPRNLLFMKETADRLFGDAYVWSTLAAGRHQLAFTTMAAINGGNVRVGLEDSLYIGKGRLAKSNAEQVEKIRRILEELSLEIATPTEARAMLKLKGGDRVGF
;
A
#
# COMPACT_ATOMS: atom_id res chain seq x y z
N MET A 1 21.03 -18.15 0.19
CA MET A 1 19.79 -18.38 -0.57
C MET A 1 19.47 -17.09 -1.29
N ALA A 2 19.16 -17.14 -2.58
CA ALA A 2 18.71 -15.93 -3.29
C ALA A 2 17.47 -15.40 -2.57
N ASN A 3 17.44 -14.10 -2.26
CA ASN A 3 16.27 -13.50 -1.64
C ASN A 3 15.13 -13.50 -2.67
N LYS A 4 14.02 -14.15 -2.33
CA LYS A 4 12.82 -14.13 -3.15
C LYS A 4 12.16 -12.75 -3.07
N VAL A 5 11.49 -12.35 -4.15
CA VAL A 5 10.83 -11.05 -4.24
C VAL A 5 9.37 -11.16 -3.80
N ILE A 6 8.99 -10.40 -2.78
CA ILE A 6 7.59 -10.26 -2.38
C ILE A 6 6.88 -9.34 -3.39
N ILE A 7 5.78 -9.80 -3.95
CA ILE A 7 4.85 -8.97 -4.72
C ILE A 7 3.71 -8.59 -3.79
N SER A 8 3.54 -7.29 -3.54
CA SER A 8 2.35 -6.72 -2.91
C SER A 8 1.40 -6.20 -3.98
N CYS A 9 0.09 -6.38 -3.79
CA CYS A 9 -0.92 -5.81 -4.67
C CYS A 9 -1.86 -4.88 -3.90
N ALA A 10 -1.93 -3.61 -4.32
CA ALA A 10 -2.81 -2.59 -3.76
C ALA A 10 -4.06 -2.44 -4.63
N VAL A 11 -5.21 -2.93 -4.10
CA VAL A 11 -6.37 -3.30 -4.93
C VAL A 11 -7.18 -2.10 -5.39
N THR A 12 -7.53 -1.15 -4.51
CA THR A 12 -8.46 -0.09 -4.86
C THR A 12 -8.05 1.31 -4.38
N GLY A 13 -7.45 1.43 -3.20
CA GLY A 13 -6.97 2.70 -2.63
C GLY A 13 -8.04 3.78 -2.45
N GLY A 14 -7.55 5.01 -2.19
CA GLY A 14 -8.39 6.20 -2.06
C GLY A 14 -8.05 7.32 -3.07
N ILE A 15 -7.06 7.11 -3.94
CA ILE A 15 -6.59 8.14 -4.89
C ILE A 15 -7.46 8.18 -6.15
N HIS A 16 -7.64 7.03 -6.78
CA HIS A 16 -8.44 6.91 -8.00
C HIS A 16 -9.92 6.89 -7.68
N THR A 17 -10.73 7.51 -8.54
CA THR A 17 -12.18 7.58 -8.39
C THR A 17 -12.90 6.72 -9.44
N PRO A 18 -14.16 6.33 -9.24
CA PRO A 18 -14.90 5.46 -10.15
C PRO A 18 -15.01 5.98 -11.59
N SER A 19 -14.91 7.30 -11.79
CA SER A 19 -14.91 7.90 -13.14
C SER A 19 -13.61 7.71 -13.92
N MET A 20 -12.51 7.39 -13.24
CA MET A 20 -11.19 7.25 -13.87
C MET A 20 -10.98 5.90 -14.54
N SER A 21 -11.64 4.84 -14.05
CA SER A 21 -11.56 3.49 -14.62
C SER A 21 -12.81 2.68 -14.27
N GLU A 22 -13.35 1.99 -15.25
CA GLU A 22 -14.42 1.00 -15.05
C GLU A 22 -13.93 -0.28 -14.37
N TYR A 23 -12.62 -0.49 -14.31
CA TYR A 23 -11.98 -1.68 -13.72
C TYR A 23 -11.58 -1.48 -12.26
N LEU A 24 -11.79 -0.27 -11.69
CA LEU A 24 -11.48 0.00 -10.28
C LEU A 24 -12.50 -0.71 -9.39
N PRO A 25 -12.08 -1.65 -8.51
CA PRO A 25 -13.02 -2.31 -7.61
C PRO A 25 -13.61 -1.34 -6.60
N VAL A 26 -14.93 -1.33 -6.46
CA VAL A 26 -15.69 -0.43 -5.58
C VAL A 26 -16.46 -1.21 -4.51
N THR A 27 -17.26 -2.20 -4.92
CA THR A 27 -18.07 -2.96 -3.97
C THR A 27 -17.22 -3.98 -3.18
N PRO A 28 -17.66 -4.40 -1.99
CA PRO A 28 -17.00 -5.44 -1.23
C PRO A 28 -16.77 -6.73 -2.03
N GLU A 29 -17.72 -7.11 -2.87
CA GLU A 29 -17.65 -8.28 -3.73
C GLU A 29 -16.59 -8.13 -4.83
N GLU A 30 -16.48 -6.94 -5.42
CA GLU A 30 -15.43 -6.62 -6.40
C GLU A 30 -14.05 -6.57 -5.76
N ILE A 31 -13.93 -5.96 -4.56
CA ILE A 31 -12.68 -5.90 -3.80
C ILE A 31 -12.22 -7.31 -3.42
N ALA A 32 -13.14 -8.16 -2.90
CA ALA A 32 -12.82 -9.55 -2.57
C ALA A 32 -12.33 -10.33 -3.81
N ARG A 33 -13.10 -10.32 -4.90
CA ARG A 33 -12.76 -11.01 -6.14
C ARG A 33 -11.41 -10.55 -6.70
N SER A 34 -11.20 -9.24 -6.78
CA SER A 34 -9.96 -8.67 -7.31
C SER A 34 -8.74 -9.00 -6.45
N SER A 35 -8.93 -9.10 -5.12
CA SER A 35 -7.91 -9.54 -4.17
C SER A 35 -7.51 -11.00 -4.37
N ILE A 36 -8.51 -11.87 -4.53
CA ILE A 36 -8.33 -13.31 -4.77
C ILE A 36 -7.59 -13.52 -6.10
N GLU A 37 -8.05 -12.90 -7.18
CA GLU A 37 -7.41 -12.97 -8.49
C GLU A 37 -5.96 -12.47 -8.46
N ALA A 38 -5.67 -11.39 -7.72
CA ALA A 38 -4.32 -10.88 -7.55
C ALA A 38 -3.41 -11.85 -6.77
N ALA A 39 -3.95 -12.50 -5.73
CA ALA A 39 -3.22 -13.53 -4.97
C ALA A 39 -2.92 -14.77 -5.83
N GLU A 40 -3.89 -15.24 -6.62
CA GLU A 40 -3.71 -16.35 -7.57
C GLU A 40 -2.69 -16.02 -8.66
N ALA A 41 -2.61 -14.77 -9.10
CA ALA A 41 -1.60 -14.28 -10.04
C ALA A 41 -0.17 -14.23 -9.44
N GLY A 42 -0.04 -14.29 -8.09
CA GLY A 42 1.24 -14.38 -7.40
C GLY A 42 1.53 -13.28 -6.39
N ALA A 43 0.56 -12.44 -6.02
CA ALA A 43 0.74 -11.48 -4.94
C ALA A 43 0.76 -12.20 -3.58
N ALA A 44 1.84 -12.02 -2.82
CA ALA A 44 1.96 -12.57 -1.46
C ALA A 44 1.27 -11.71 -0.41
N ILE A 45 1.12 -10.41 -0.68
CA ILE A 45 0.49 -9.43 0.20
C ILE A 45 -0.59 -8.69 -0.59
N ILE A 46 -1.77 -8.54 0.02
CA ILE A 46 -2.88 -7.75 -0.54
C ILE A 46 -3.13 -6.55 0.34
N HIS A 47 -2.90 -5.35 -0.20
CA HIS A 47 -3.16 -4.08 0.48
C HIS A 47 -4.57 -3.58 0.19
N LEU A 48 -5.30 -3.21 1.24
CA LEU A 48 -6.74 -3.02 1.19
C LEU A 48 -7.19 -1.69 1.79
N HIS A 49 -8.03 -1.03 1.02
CA HIS A 49 -8.94 0.03 1.41
C HIS A 49 -10.38 -0.46 1.27
N ALA A 50 -11.33 0.27 1.85
CA ALA A 50 -12.76 0.07 1.60
C ALA A 50 -13.37 1.31 0.93
N ARG A 51 -14.45 1.08 0.21
CA ARG A 51 -15.25 2.13 -0.43
C ARG A 51 -16.71 1.94 -0.07
N ASP A 52 -17.43 3.04 0.02
CA ASP A 52 -18.89 3.00 0.10
C ASP A 52 -19.42 2.24 -1.13
N PRO A 53 -20.22 1.18 -0.95
CA PRO A 53 -20.62 0.31 -2.06
C PRO A 53 -21.59 0.98 -3.04
N GLU A 54 -22.26 2.08 -2.65
CA GLU A 54 -23.22 2.80 -3.51
C GLU A 54 -22.53 3.94 -4.28
N THR A 55 -21.64 4.66 -3.61
CA THR A 55 -21.02 5.86 -4.18
C THR A 55 -19.60 5.67 -4.66
N GLY A 56 -18.90 4.64 -4.17
CA GLY A 56 -17.48 4.40 -4.43
C GLY A 56 -16.52 5.35 -3.68
N GLU A 57 -17.03 6.20 -2.79
CA GLU A 57 -16.20 7.08 -1.96
C GLU A 57 -15.39 6.26 -0.94
N PRO A 58 -14.10 6.58 -0.72
CA PRO A 58 -13.31 5.89 0.30
C PRO A 58 -13.95 5.99 1.69
N THR A 59 -14.08 4.86 2.39
CA THR A 59 -14.73 4.80 3.71
C THR A 59 -13.85 4.08 4.74
N PRO A 60 -13.81 4.57 6.01
CA PRO A 60 -13.15 3.87 7.11
C PRO A 60 -14.05 2.85 7.81
N ASP A 61 -15.30 2.65 7.36
CA ASP A 61 -16.32 1.85 8.05
C ASP A 61 -15.89 0.39 8.20
N PRO A 62 -15.69 -0.11 9.44
CA PRO A 62 -15.31 -1.50 9.70
C PRO A 62 -16.32 -2.51 9.14
N THR A 63 -17.60 -2.14 9.07
CA THR A 63 -18.65 -3.06 8.60
C THR A 63 -18.48 -3.37 7.12
N VAL A 64 -17.99 -2.40 6.32
CA VAL A 64 -17.68 -2.60 4.90
C VAL A 64 -16.45 -3.50 4.75
N PHE A 65 -15.39 -3.27 5.52
CA PHE A 65 -14.20 -4.14 5.53
C PHE A 65 -14.57 -5.59 5.87
N MET A 66 -15.42 -5.81 6.88
CA MET A 66 -15.83 -7.15 7.32
C MET A 66 -16.71 -7.90 6.31
N ARG A 67 -17.19 -7.26 5.25
CA ARG A 67 -17.89 -7.94 4.14
C ARG A 67 -16.93 -8.68 3.21
N PHE A 68 -15.69 -8.21 3.04
CA PHE A 68 -14.74 -8.81 2.11
C PHE A 68 -13.54 -9.51 2.79
N LEU A 69 -13.10 -9.08 3.97
CA LEU A 69 -11.93 -9.67 4.65
C LEU A 69 -12.07 -11.19 4.89
N PRO A 70 -13.20 -11.70 5.46
CA PRO A 70 -13.37 -13.15 5.65
C PRO A 70 -13.38 -13.92 4.33
N VAL A 71 -13.94 -13.33 3.26
CA VAL A 71 -14.00 -13.97 1.94
C VAL A 71 -12.58 -14.13 1.37
N ILE A 72 -11.75 -13.08 1.44
CA ILE A 72 -10.36 -13.14 0.98
C ILE A 72 -9.59 -14.22 1.78
N LYS A 73 -9.70 -14.20 3.10
CA LYS A 73 -9.01 -15.15 3.96
C LYS A 73 -9.39 -16.61 3.71
N GLN A 74 -10.68 -16.89 3.47
CA GLN A 74 -11.16 -18.23 3.18
C GLN A 74 -10.74 -18.75 1.81
N SER A 75 -10.47 -17.84 0.88
CA SER A 75 -10.17 -18.17 -0.51
C SER A 75 -8.68 -18.18 -0.83
N THR A 76 -7.84 -17.49 -0.03
CA THR A 76 -6.39 -17.36 -0.30
C THR A 76 -5.57 -17.43 0.98
N ASP A 77 -4.28 -17.77 0.84
CA ASP A 77 -3.28 -17.67 1.92
C ASP A 77 -2.53 -16.32 1.92
N ALA A 78 -2.93 -15.35 1.09
CA ALA A 78 -2.27 -14.05 1.00
C ALA A 78 -2.30 -13.29 2.34
N VAL A 79 -1.22 -12.58 2.64
CA VAL A 79 -1.16 -11.68 3.79
C VAL A 79 -2.09 -10.50 3.56
N VAL A 80 -2.98 -10.26 4.50
CA VAL A 80 -3.86 -9.07 4.47
C VAL A 80 -3.14 -7.90 5.13
N ASN A 81 -2.98 -6.81 4.37
CA ASN A 81 -2.43 -5.52 4.78
C ASN A 81 -3.54 -4.47 4.73
N ILE A 82 -4.05 -4.01 5.87
CA ILE A 82 -5.10 -2.99 5.94
C ILE A 82 -4.46 -1.61 6.08
N THR A 83 -4.96 -0.65 5.30
CA THR A 83 -4.53 0.74 5.40
C THR A 83 -4.75 1.32 6.81
N THR A 84 -3.82 2.14 7.29
CA THR A 84 -4.06 3.14 8.34
C THR A 84 -3.98 4.56 7.76
N GLY A 85 -3.88 4.69 6.45
CA GLY A 85 -4.07 5.92 5.72
C GLY A 85 -5.53 6.36 5.79
N GLY A 86 -5.78 7.60 5.46
CA GLY A 86 -7.14 8.13 5.51
C GLY A 86 -7.41 9.10 4.38
N GLY A 87 -8.68 9.21 4.03
CA GLY A 87 -9.18 10.27 3.17
C GLY A 87 -9.27 11.61 3.89
N LEU A 88 -9.71 12.62 3.15
CA LEU A 88 -10.00 13.95 3.67
C LEU A 88 -10.98 13.85 4.85
N ASN A 89 -10.72 14.58 5.92
CA ASN A 89 -11.55 14.67 7.13
C ASN A 89 -11.59 13.44 8.06
N MET A 90 -10.81 12.40 7.81
CA MET A 90 -10.73 11.25 8.74
C MET A 90 -9.82 11.58 9.92
N THR A 91 -10.33 11.38 11.13
CA THR A 91 -9.53 11.40 12.36
C THR A 91 -8.64 10.17 12.46
N LEU A 92 -7.70 10.16 13.40
CA LEU A 92 -6.90 8.95 13.66
C LEU A 92 -7.79 7.77 14.10
N ASP A 93 -8.83 8.03 14.87
CA ASP A 93 -9.74 6.96 15.33
C ASP A 93 -10.56 6.38 14.18
N ASP A 94 -11.01 7.21 13.23
CA ASP A 94 -11.67 6.73 12.01
C ASP A 94 -10.72 5.82 11.21
N ARG A 95 -9.48 6.24 11.00
CA ARG A 95 -8.46 5.48 10.27
C ARG A 95 -8.12 4.13 10.91
N LEU A 96 -8.22 4.04 12.23
CA LEU A 96 -7.92 2.82 12.99
C LEU A 96 -9.15 1.95 13.25
N ALA A 97 -10.37 2.40 12.94
CA ALA A 97 -11.60 1.68 13.26
C ALA A 97 -11.61 0.26 12.66
N ALA A 98 -11.37 0.13 11.35
CA ALA A 98 -11.32 -1.17 10.69
C ALA A 98 -10.13 -2.05 11.13
N PRO A 99 -8.87 -1.55 11.18
CA PRO A 99 -7.74 -2.32 11.70
C PRO A 99 -7.93 -2.85 13.13
N LEU A 100 -8.54 -2.08 14.02
CA LEU A 100 -8.77 -2.50 15.41
C LEU A 100 -9.80 -3.63 15.53
N VAL A 101 -10.81 -3.65 14.67
CA VAL A 101 -11.77 -4.76 14.60
C VAL A 101 -11.14 -5.98 13.93
N ALA A 102 -10.52 -5.78 12.79
CA ALA A 102 -9.96 -6.85 11.96
C ALA A 102 -8.68 -7.47 12.53
N ARG A 103 -7.88 -6.71 13.30
CA ARG A 103 -6.59 -7.16 13.87
C ARG A 103 -5.73 -7.91 12.85
N PRO A 104 -5.41 -7.30 11.71
CA PRO A 104 -4.72 -7.98 10.61
C PRO A 104 -3.30 -8.36 10.97
N GLU A 105 -2.66 -9.19 10.14
CA GLU A 105 -1.23 -9.48 10.24
C GLU A 105 -0.38 -8.24 9.99
N MET A 106 -0.81 -7.37 9.07
CA MET A 106 -0.09 -6.19 8.63
C MET A 106 -1.03 -5.00 8.44
N CYS A 107 -0.51 -3.79 8.72
CA CYS A 107 -1.09 -2.52 8.32
C CYS A 107 -0.05 -1.65 7.62
N SER A 108 -0.46 -0.77 6.70
CA SER A 108 0.42 0.30 6.25
C SER A 108 0.49 1.43 7.28
N LEU A 109 1.63 2.12 7.34
CA LEU A 109 1.87 3.22 8.27
C LEU A 109 2.77 4.28 7.65
N ASN A 110 2.22 5.44 7.29
CA ASN A 110 3.01 6.57 6.81
C ASN A 110 3.91 7.12 7.91
N MET A 111 5.19 7.29 7.60
CA MET A 111 6.22 7.68 8.58
C MET A 111 6.38 9.17 8.78
N GLY A 112 5.38 9.97 8.38
CA GLY A 112 5.36 11.40 8.64
C GLY A 112 4.16 12.12 8.04
N SER A 113 3.99 13.37 8.45
CA SER A 113 3.02 14.29 7.85
C SER A 113 3.58 14.87 6.55
N MET A 114 2.71 15.09 5.57
CA MET A 114 3.12 15.67 4.29
C MET A 114 1.94 16.38 3.61
N ASN A 115 2.24 17.32 2.72
CA ASN A 115 1.26 17.72 1.73
C ASN A 115 0.94 16.49 0.86
N PHE A 116 -0.32 16.22 0.63
CA PHE A 116 -0.75 15.09 -0.18
C PHE A 116 -1.71 15.58 -1.25
N ASN A 117 -1.17 15.92 -2.42
CA ASN A 117 -1.94 16.52 -3.49
C ASN A 117 -2.10 15.56 -4.67
N ILE A 118 -3.35 15.21 -4.96
CA ILE A 118 -3.77 14.39 -6.10
C ILE A 118 -4.77 15.11 -7.00
N SER A 119 -4.94 16.43 -6.87
CA SER A 119 -5.93 17.19 -7.64
C SER A 119 -5.77 17.01 -9.14
N HIS A 120 -4.53 16.95 -9.63
CA HIS A 120 -4.21 16.75 -11.05
C HIS A 120 -4.61 15.37 -11.61
N ALA A 121 -4.94 14.40 -10.76
CA ALA A 121 -5.41 13.09 -11.23
C ALA A 121 -6.76 13.19 -11.97
N GLY A 122 -7.56 14.22 -11.66
CA GLY A 122 -8.84 14.50 -12.30
C GLY A 122 -8.76 15.20 -13.66
N ASP A 123 -7.61 15.74 -14.08
CA ASP A 123 -7.48 16.60 -15.27
C ASP A 123 -7.96 15.96 -16.58
N ARG A 124 -7.97 14.64 -16.64
CA ARG A 124 -8.38 13.88 -17.85
C ARG A 124 -9.81 13.35 -17.78
N VAL A 125 -10.49 13.51 -16.65
CA VAL A 125 -11.88 13.05 -16.48
C VAL A 125 -12.81 14.04 -17.16
N LYS A 126 -13.54 13.57 -18.17
CA LYS A 126 -14.48 14.41 -18.94
C LYS A 126 -15.87 14.46 -18.32
N THR A 127 -16.26 13.38 -17.66
CA THR A 127 -17.59 13.24 -17.06
C THR A 127 -17.46 12.47 -15.75
N TRP A 128 -17.98 13.03 -14.70
CA TRP A 128 -17.98 12.44 -13.37
C TRP A 128 -19.23 11.58 -13.16
N LYS A 129 -19.06 10.39 -12.61
CA LYS A 129 -20.18 9.50 -12.25
C LYS A 129 -20.88 9.97 -11.00
N HIS A 130 -20.12 10.49 -10.04
CA HIS A 130 -20.64 10.93 -8.74
C HIS A 130 -20.21 12.38 -8.44
N ALA A 131 -21.10 13.14 -7.80
CA ALA A 131 -20.86 14.55 -7.50
C ALA A 131 -19.71 14.80 -6.50
N TRP A 132 -19.31 13.79 -5.73
CA TRP A 132 -18.24 13.89 -4.74
C TRP A 132 -16.84 13.84 -5.36
N GLU A 133 -16.65 13.20 -6.53
CA GLU A 133 -15.33 12.85 -7.08
C GLU A 133 -14.46 14.09 -7.36
N GLN A 134 -14.98 15.05 -8.11
CA GLN A 134 -14.22 16.24 -8.45
C GLN A 134 -13.88 17.09 -7.21
N PRO A 135 -14.81 17.45 -6.32
CA PRO A 135 -14.49 18.18 -5.09
C PRO A 135 -13.53 17.42 -4.16
N TYR A 136 -13.59 16.08 -4.14
CA TYR A 136 -12.66 15.27 -3.36
C TYR A 136 -11.22 15.46 -3.83
N LEU A 137 -10.97 15.43 -5.12
CA LEU A 137 -9.64 15.63 -5.69
C LEU A 137 -9.17 17.07 -5.52
N GLU A 138 -10.00 18.06 -5.85
CA GLU A 138 -9.67 19.49 -5.78
C GLU A 138 -9.27 19.91 -4.36
N ARG A 139 -9.95 19.41 -3.33
CA ARG A 139 -9.63 19.74 -1.94
C ARG A 139 -8.26 19.26 -1.48
N THR A 140 -7.62 18.35 -2.22
CA THR A 140 -6.27 17.85 -1.86
C THR A 140 -5.17 18.86 -2.08
N ASP A 141 -5.41 19.96 -2.79
CA ASP A 141 -4.45 21.06 -2.95
C ASP A 141 -4.21 21.83 -1.63
N ASN A 142 -5.17 21.75 -0.71
CA ASN A 142 -5.10 22.33 0.63
C ASN A 142 -5.19 21.26 1.73
N PHE A 143 -4.62 20.07 1.48
CA PHE A 143 -4.68 18.95 2.43
C PHE A 143 -3.29 18.57 2.93
N ILE A 144 -3.19 18.45 4.25
CA ILE A 144 -2.01 17.88 4.93
C ILE A 144 -2.41 16.49 5.43
N PHE A 145 -1.80 15.45 4.85
CA PHE A 145 -1.86 14.13 5.47
C PHE A 145 -1.11 14.20 6.79
N ARG A 146 -1.85 14.06 7.88
CA ARG A 146 -1.30 14.21 9.22
C ARG A 146 -0.90 12.86 9.81
N ASN A 147 0.39 12.73 10.13
CA ASN A 147 0.93 11.61 10.92
C ASN A 147 2.12 12.11 11.75
N THR A 148 1.82 12.70 12.93
CA THR A 148 2.83 13.19 13.86
C THR A 148 3.53 12.03 14.57
N PHE A 149 4.65 12.26 15.24
CA PHE A 149 5.30 11.25 16.08
C PHE A 149 4.34 10.65 17.13
N LYS A 150 3.43 11.46 17.66
CA LYS A 150 2.40 10.99 18.61
C LYS A 150 1.38 10.05 17.91
N ASP A 151 0.99 10.38 16.69
CA ASP A 151 0.06 9.55 15.92
C ASP A 151 0.74 8.21 15.58
N VAL A 152 1.99 8.23 15.09
CA VAL A 152 2.78 7.02 14.77
C VAL A 152 2.93 6.14 16.02
N ALA A 153 3.34 6.71 17.15
CA ALA A 153 3.47 5.96 18.40
C ALA A 153 2.12 5.37 18.86
N GLY A 154 1.03 6.14 18.73
CA GLY A 154 -0.33 5.68 19.04
C GLY A 154 -0.82 4.53 18.16
N ILE A 155 -0.51 4.56 16.86
CA ILE A 155 -0.82 3.46 15.94
C ILE A 155 -0.06 2.20 16.33
N VAL A 156 1.24 2.32 16.58
CA VAL A 156 2.09 1.19 16.96
C VAL A 156 1.65 0.58 18.30
N GLU A 157 1.27 1.40 19.27
CA GLU A 157 0.75 0.92 20.55
C GLU A 157 -0.57 0.17 20.38
N ARG A 158 -1.54 0.77 19.67
CA ARG A 158 -2.92 0.27 19.56
C ARG A 158 -3.02 -0.98 18.65
N LEU A 159 -2.20 -1.11 17.62
CA LEU A 159 -2.22 -2.24 16.68
C LEU A 159 -1.02 -3.17 16.88
N GLY A 160 0.18 -2.62 16.94
CA GLY A 160 1.41 -3.41 17.03
C GLY A 160 1.51 -4.14 18.37
N ARG A 161 1.63 -3.39 19.46
CA ARG A 161 1.82 -3.99 20.80
C ARG A 161 0.57 -4.69 21.30
N ALA A 162 -0.62 -4.12 21.09
CA ALA A 162 -1.86 -4.71 21.56
C ALA A 162 -2.29 -5.98 20.79
N HIS A 163 -2.00 -6.07 19.51
CA HIS A 163 -2.52 -7.13 18.64
C HIS A 163 -1.46 -7.89 17.83
N GLY A 164 -0.18 -7.53 17.95
CA GLY A 164 0.91 -8.17 17.19
C GLY A 164 0.87 -7.87 15.69
N THR A 165 0.20 -6.80 15.27
CA THR A 165 0.18 -6.35 13.88
C THR A 165 1.55 -5.76 13.53
N ARG A 166 2.13 -6.16 12.38
CA ARG A 166 3.35 -5.57 11.83
C ARG A 166 3.01 -4.47 10.84
N PHE A 167 3.99 -3.64 10.48
CA PHE A 167 3.73 -2.50 9.64
C PHE A 167 4.55 -2.49 8.34
N GLU A 168 3.89 -2.13 7.23
CA GLU A 168 4.51 -1.61 6.03
C GLU A 168 4.72 -0.11 6.25
N PHE A 169 6.00 0.27 6.50
CA PHE A 169 6.36 1.65 6.79
C PHE A 169 6.48 2.45 5.50
N GLU A 170 5.49 3.26 5.21
CA GLU A 170 5.39 4.05 4.00
C GLU A 170 6.20 5.35 4.11
N CYS A 171 7.25 5.45 3.29
CA CYS A 171 8.19 6.58 3.25
C CYS A 171 8.08 7.32 1.92
N TYR A 172 7.40 8.45 1.92
CA TYR A 172 7.16 9.30 0.75
C TYR A 172 8.31 10.30 0.50
N ASP A 173 9.20 10.47 1.44
CA ASP A 173 10.37 11.33 1.36
C ASP A 173 11.49 10.82 2.26
N VAL A 174 12.70 11.32 2.05
CA VAL A 174 13.88 10.94 2.85
C VAL A 174 13.69 11.26 4.33
N GLY A 175 12.97 12.35 4.67
CA GLY A 175 12.64 12.71 6.04
C GLY A 175 11.84 11.63 6.78
N HIS A 176 11.00 10.88 6.07
CA HIS A 176 10.24 9.76 6.64
C HIS A 176 11.16 8.59 7.05
N LEU A 177 12.25 8.35 6.35
CA LEU A 177 13.26 7.36 6.76
C LEU A 177 13.92 7.76 8.07
N TYR A 178 14.24 9.05 8.26
CA TYR A 178 14.79 9.54 9.53
C TYR A 178 13.78 9.47 10.68
N ASN A 179 12.49 9.72 10.40
CA ASN A 179 11.43 9.53 11.40
C ASN A 179 11.33 8.06 11.82
N LEU A 180 11.46 7.12 10.88
CA LEU A 180 11.46 5.69 11.17
C LEU A 180 12.71 5.29 11.97
N ALA A 181 13.89 5.84 11.64
CA ALA A 181 15.13 5.63 12.38
C ALA A 181 14.98 6.11 13.82
N TYR A 182 14.42 7.30 14.04
CA TYR A 182 14.07 7.78 15.39
C TYR A 182 13.17 6.79 16.14
N CYS A 183 12.13 6.26 15.49
CA CYS A 183 11.22 5.28 16.10
C CYS A 183 11.94 3.97 16.45
N LEU A 184 12.90 3.53 15.65
CA LEU A 184 13.71 2.35 15.91
C LEU A 184 14.64 2.58 17.11
N ASP A 185 15.38 3.68 17.12
CA ASP A 185 16.32 4.04 18.20
C ASP A 185 15.61 4.15 19.57
N HIS A 186 14.37 4.66 19.55
CA HIS A 186 13.54 4.80 20.75
C HIS A 186 12.68 3.56 21.08
N LYS A 187 12.90 2.44 20.36
CA LYS A 187 12.18 1.17 20.56
C LYS A 187 10.65 1.31 20.47
N ILE A 188 10.19 2.26 19.65
CA ILE A 188 8.78 2.40 19.30
C ILE A 188 8.41 1.28 18.33
N VAL A 189 9.30 0.97 17.36
CA VAL A 189 9.17 -0.11 16.39
C VAL A 189 10.32 -1.11 16.53
N GLU A 190 10.13 -2.33 16.01
CA GLU A 190 11.11 -3.43 16.09
C GLU A 190 11.36 -4.07 14.73
N PRO A 191 12.60 -4.54 14.45
CA PRO A 191 12.93 -5.25 13.23
C PRO A 191 12.19 -6.61 13.09
N PRO A 192 12.10 -7.12 11.84
CA PRO A 192 12.45 -6.48 10.58
C PRO A 192 11.47 -5.35 10.24
N LEU A 193 11.99 -4.23 9.72
CA LEU A 193 11.18 -3.11 9.24
C LEU A 193 10.83 -3.37 7.77
N PHE A 194 9.56 -3.49 7.41
CA PHE A 194 9.16 -3.54 6.00
C PHE A 194 8.99 -2.12 5.49
N VAL A 195 10.01 -1.61 4.81
CA VAL A 195 10.10 -0.20 4.37
C VAL A 195 9.65 -0.07 2.94
N GLN A 196 8.55 0.63 2.74
CA GLN A 196 7.97 0.94 1.42
C GLN A 196 8.37 2.35 1.00
N THR A 197 9.29 2.49 0.06
CA THR A 197 9.62 3.78 -0.53
C THR A 197 8.62 4.13 -1.64
N ILE A 198 8.07 5.36 -1.60
CA ILE A 198 6.96 5.77 -2.46
C ILE A 198 7.37 6.97 -3.31
N PHE A 199 7.09 6.89 -4.62
CA PHE A 199 7.50 7.89 -5.59
C PHE A 199 6.34 8.39 -6.44
N GLY A 200 6.38 9.68 -6.79
CA GLY A 200 5.47 10.26 -7.77
C GLY A 200 4.13 10.75 -7.21
N ILE A 201 3.99 10.85 -5.89
CA ILE A 201 2.89 11.57 -5.24
C ILE A 201 3.36 13.00 -4.98
N LEU A 202 2.58 14.00 -5.40
CA LEU A 202 2.91 15.40 -5.18
C LEU A 202 2.85 15.75 -3.68
N GLY A 203 3.94 16.27 -3.18
CA GLY A 203 4.19 16.50 -1.75
C GLY A 203 5.24 15.56 -1.15
N GLY A 204 5.56 14.44 -1.84
CA GLY A 204 6.71 13.58 -1.55
C GLY A 204 7.83 13.71 -2.57
N ILE A 205 8.81 12.82 -2.50
CA ILE A 205 9.96 12.81 -3.41
C ILE A 205 9.53 12.44 -4.85
N GLY A 206 10.08 13.13 -5.83
CA GLY A 206 9.75 12.93 -7.24
C GLY A 206 10.21 11.57 -7.79
N ALA A 207 9.48 11.05 -8.78
CA ALA A 207 9.80 9.79 -9.46
C ALA A 207 10.95 9.96 -10.47
N ASP A 208 12.17 10.17 -9.94
CA ASP A 208 13.44 10.15 -10.68
C ASP A 208 14.25 8.91 -10.23
N PRO A 209 14.85 8.14 -11.13
CA PRO A 209 15.70 6.99 -10.78
C PRO A 209 16.77 7.28 -9.73
N ARG A 210 17.35 8.46 -9.75
CA ARG A 210 18.34 8.88 -8.76
C ARG A 210 17.75 8.99 -7.35
N ASN A 211 16.49 9.43 -7.26
CA ASN A 211 15.78 9.51 -5.99
C ASN A 211 15.49 8.12 -5.39
N LEU A 212 15.21 7.12 -6.24
CA LEU A 212 15.07 5.73 -5.79
C LEU A 212 16.38 5.23 -5.16
N LEU A 213 17.50 5.41 -5.84
CA LEU A 213 18.82 5.02 -5.32
C LEU A 213 19.18 5.80 -4.07
N PHE A 214 18.93 7.10 -4.04
CA PHE A 214 19.17 7.95 -2.86
C PHE A 214 18.38 7.50 -1.63
N MET A 215 17.10 7.17 -1.80
CA MET A 215 16.28 6.63 -0.70
C MET A 215 16.80 5.26 -0.24
N LYS A 216 17.18 4.39 -1.18
CA LYS A 216 17.76 3.08 -0.89
C LYS A 216 19.07 3.18 -0.09
N GLU A 217 20.01 3.98 -0.58
CA GLU A 217 21.30 4.22 0.09
C GLU A 217 21.11 4.83 1.48
N THR A 218 20.14 5.73 1.64
CA THR A 218 19.80 6.31 2.94
C THR A 218 19.24 5.25 3.88
N ALA A 219 18.33 4.40 3.41
CA ALA A 219 17.77 3.32 4.20
C ALA A 219 18.85 2.30 4.62
N ASP A 220 19.76 1.93 3.70
CA ASP A 220 20.91 1.05 4.00
C ASP A 220 21.78 1.61 5.13
N ARG A 221 22.08 2.90 5.06
CA ARG A 221 22.88 3.57 6.08
C ARG A 221 22.18 3.67 7.44
N LEU A 222 20.86 3.87 7.44
CA LEU A 222 20.08 4.05 8.68
C LEU A 222 19.72 2.71 9.34
N PHE A 223 19.44 1.67 8.57
CA PHE A 223 18.84 0.44 9.08
C PHE A 223 19.74 -0.81 8.94
N GLY A 224 20.76 -0.79 8.06
CA GLY A 224 21.59 -1.96 7.81
C GLY A 224 20.77 -3.19 7.47
N ASP A 225 20.96 -4.27 8.22
CA ASP A 225 20.23 -5.54 8.03
C ASP A 225 18.87 -5.57 8.76
N ALA A 226 18.46 -4.47 9.40
CA ALA A 226 17.24 -4.43 10.21
C ALA A 226 15.96 -4.24 9.38
N TYR A 227 16.06 -4.12 8.04
CA TYR A 227 14.91 -3.85 7.20
C TYR A 227 14.81 -4.74 5.97
N VAL A 228 13.60 -4.84 5.45
CA VAL A 228 13.23 -5.44 4.17
C VAL A 228 12.68 -4.32 3.30
N TRP A 229 13.33 -4.07 2.16
CA TRP A 229 12.95 -2.95 1.28
C TRP A 229 11.89 -3.32 0.28
N SER A 230 10.94 -2.42 0.03
CA SER A 230 9.94 -2.47 -1.04
C SER A 230 9.76 -1.11 -1.69
N THR A 231 9.24 -1.08 -2.90
CA THR A 231 8.99 0.16 -3.65
C THR A 231 7.66 0.12 -4.37
N LEU A 232 6.97 1.26 -4.36
CA LEU A 232 5.93 1.59 -5.31
C LEU A 232 6.20 2.94 -5.97
N ALA A 233 5.66 3.16 -7.15
CA ALA A 233 5.61 4.47 -7.79
C ALA A 233 4.27 4.69 -8.48
N ALA A 234 3.73 5.91 -8.34
CA ALA A 234 2.42 6.24 -8.86
C ALA A 234 2.37 6.31 -10.41
N GLY A 235 1.27 5.86 -10.97
CA GLY A 235 0.92 6.01 -12.37
C GLY A 235 1.95 5.37 -13.33
N ARG A 236 2.39 6.11 -14.34
CA ARG A 236 3.30 5.63 -15.41
C ARG A 236 4.65 5.11 -14.90
N HIS A 237 5.03 5.43 -13.69
CA HIS A 237 6.32 5.07 -13.10
C HIS A 237 6.31 3.70 -12.42
N GLN A 238 5.14 3.12 -12.15
CA GLN A 238 4.97 1.89 -11.36
C GLN A 238 5.91 0.76 -11.82
N LEU A 239 5.79 0.29 -13.05
CA LEU A 239 6.55 -0.87 -13.51
C LEU A 239 8.06 -0.61 -13.62
N ALA A 240 8.46 0.59 -14.05
CA ALA A 240 9.87 0.93 -14.14
C ALA A 240 10.53 0.96 -12.76
N PHE A 241 9.89 1.61 -11.78
CA PHE A 241 10.45 1.73 -10.42
C PHE A 241 10.46 0.41 -9.67
N THR A 242 9.41 -0.39 -9.78
CA THR A 242 9.36 -1.73 -9.16
C THR A 242 10.41 -2.65 -9.77
N THR A 243 10.64 -2.60 -11.09
CA THR A 243 11.73 -3.34 -11.73
C THR A 243 13.09 -2.87 -11.23
N MET A 244 13.30 -1.54 -11.14
CA MET A 244 14.55 -1.00 -10.59
C MET A 244 14.77 -1.40 -9.12
N ALA A 245 13.72 -1.43 -8.31
CA ALA A 245 13.81 -1.89 -6.94
C ALA A 245 14.22 -3.37 -6.89
N ALA A 246 13.60 -4.22 -7.70
CA ALA A 246 13.90 -5.65 -7.71
C ALA A 246 15.35 -5.97 -8.11
N ILE A 247 15.90 -5.31 -9.13
CA ILE A 247 17.32 -5.51 -9.53
C ILE A 247 18.30 -4.97 -8.47
N ASN A 248 17.85 -4.11 -7.55
CA ASN A 248 18.62 -3.63 -6.41
C ASN A 248 18.29 -4.36 -5.09
N GLY A 249 17.68 -5.56 -5.17
CA GLY A 249 17.40 -6.41 -4.02
C GLY A 249 16.14 -6.06 -3.24
N GLY A 250 15.26 -5.23 -3.81
CA GLY A 250 13.99 -4.84 -3.20
C GLY A 250 12.81 -5.71 -3.59
N ASN A 251 11.71 -5.53 -2.86
CA ASN A 251 10.40 -6.07 -3.15
C ASN A 251 9.56 -5.05 -3.94
N VAL A 252 8.40 -5.47 -4.43
CA VAL A 252 7.61 -4.67 -5.36
C VAL A 252 6.16 -4.57 -4.92
N ARG A 253 5.55 -3.38 -5.17
CA ARG A 253 4.12 -3.19 -5.04
C ARG A 253 3.54 -2.67 -6.36
N VAL A 254 2.45 -3.31 -6.81
CA VAL A 254 1.66 -2.92 -7.98
C VAL A 254 0.18 -2.91 -7.61
N GLY A 255 -0.68 -2.41 -8.47
CA GLY A 255 -2.13 -2.47 -8.30
C GLY A 255 -2.84 -1.24 -8.82
N LEU A 256 -4.17 -1.34 -8.91
CA LEU A 256 -5.05 -0.28 -9.41
C LEU A 256 -5.11 0.93 -8.46
N GLU A 257 -4.73 0.76 -7.20
CA GLU A 257 -4.51 1.87 -6.27
C GLU A 257 -3.39 2.79 -6.73
N ASP A 258 -2.28 2.21 -7.20
CA ASP A 258 -1.05 2.96 -7.50
C ASP A 258 -1.02 3.41 -8.98
N SER A 259 -1.61 2.62 -9.89
CA SER A 259 -1.72 2.96 -11.31
C SER A 259 -2.92 2.30 -11.98
N LEU A 260 -3.69 3.07 -12.72
CA LEU A 260 -4.78 2.54 -13.55
C LEU A 260 -4.29 1.96 -14.89
N TYR A 261 -3.00 2.08 -15.21
CA TYR A 261 -2.47 1.72 -16.52
C TYR A 261 -1.53 0.52 -16.47
N ILE A 262 -1.71 -0.40 -17.42
CA ILE A 262 -0.78 -1.51 -17.67
C ILE A 262 0.34 -1.15 -18.66
N GLY A 263 0.20 -0.05 -19.35
CA GLY A 263 1.16 0.47 -20.32
C GLY A 263 0.70 1.79 -20.91
N LYS A 264 1.52 2.41 -21.77
CA LYS A 264 1.22 3.73 -22.35
C LYS A 264 -0.15 3.74 -23.03
N GLY A 265 -1.08 4.53 -22.50
CA GLY A 265 -2.43 4.71 -23.07
C GLY A 265 -3.37 3.50 -22.93
N ARG A 266 -2.99 2.44 -22.19
CA ARG A 266 -3.78 1.24 -22.01
C ARG A 266 -4.09 1.05 -20.52
N LEU A 267 -5.38 1.12 -20.17
CA LEU A 267 -5.85 0.81 -18.83
C LEU A 267 -5.58 -0.67 -18.48
N ALA A 268 -5.23 -0.92 -17.23
CA ALA A 268 -5.22 -2.27 -16.68
C ALA A 268 -6.67 -2.71 -16.45
N LYS A 269 -6.98 -3.94 -16.85
CA LYS A 269 -8.33 -4.50 -16.71
C LYS A 269 -8.58 -5.15 -15.37
N SER A 270 -7.51 -5.46 -14.63
CA SER A 270 -7.58 -6.03 -13.28
C SER A 270 -6.28 -5.81 -12.52
N ASN A 271 -6.32 -6.02 -11.21
CA ASN A 271 -5.14 -6.12 -10.37
C ASN A 271 -4.28 -7.34 -10.75
N ALA A 272 -4.90 -8.46 -11.06
CA ALA A 272 -4.21 -9.67 -11.52
C ALA A 272 -3.36 -9.41 -12.78
N GLU A 273 -3.85 -8.66 -13.78
CA GLU A 273 -3.08 -8.28 -14.97
C GLU A 273 -1.79 -7.53 -14.63
N GLN A 274 -1.82 -6.68 -13.61
CA GLN A 274 -0.63 -5.96 -13.15
C GLN A 274 0.34 -6.87 -12.40
N VAL A 275 -0.18 -7.75 -11.54
CA VAL A 275 0.63 -8.76 -10.82
C VAL A 275 1.30 -9.72 -11.81
N GLU A 276 0.57 -10.27 -12.78
CA GLU A 276 1.12 -11.12 -13.83
C GLU A 276 2.21 -10.42 -14.63
N LYS A 277 2.03 -9.14 -14.92
CA LYS A 277 3.02 -8.38 -15.69
C LYS A 277 4.32 -8.19 -14.91
N ILE A 278 4.25 -7.75 -13.65
CA ILE A 278 5.48 -7.59 -12.85
C ILE A 278 6.12 -8.95 -12.57
N ARG A 279 5.34 -9.98 -12.28
CA ARG A 279 5.83 -11.35 -12.10
C ARG A 279 6.65 -11.83 -13.30
N ARG A 280 6.13 -11.70 -14.53
CA ARG A 280 6.89 -12.06 -15.74
C ARG A 280 8.19 -11.29 -15.86
N ILE A 281 8.21 -9.99 -15.56
CA ILE A 281 9.44 -9.19 -15.59
C ILE A 281 10.46 -9.75 -14.58
N LEU A 282 10.04 -10.09 -13.38
CA LEU A 282 10.90 -10.64 -12.35
C LEU A 282 11.45 -12.02 -12.73
N GLU A 283 10.60 -12.89 -13.27
CA GLU A 283 10.98 -14.23 -13.75
C GLU A 283 11.98 -14.16 -14.90
N GLU A 284 11.81 -13.23 -15.87
CA GLU A 284 12.75 -12.97 -16.95
C GLU A 284 14.11 -12.43 -16.44
N LEU A 285 14.14 -11.79 -15.27
CA LEU A 285 15.36 -11.40 -14.57
C LEU A 285 15.94 -12.55 -13.71
N SER A 286 15.38 -13.76 -13.80
CA SER A 286 15.76 -14.93 -12.97
C SER A 286 15.58 -14.70 -11.46
N LEU A 287 14.62 -13.86 -11.08
CA LEU A 287 14.25 -13.63 -9.70
C LEU A 287 13.09 -14.56 -9.30
N GLU A 288 13.20 -15.18 -8.15
CA GLU A 288 12.13 -16.02 -7.61
C GLU A 288 11.09 -15.19 -6.87
N ILE A 289 9.83 -15.59 -6.95
CA ILE A 289 8.71 -14.92 -6.28
C ILE A 289 8.48 -15.58 -4.91
N ALA A 290 8.32 -14.75 -3.88
CA ALA A 290 8.00 -15.22 -2.54
C ALA A 290 6.52 -15.63 -2.44
N THR A 291 6.28 -16.79 -1.85
CA THR A 291 4.95 -17.23 -1.43
C THR A 291 4.47 -16.42 -0.22
N PRO A 292 3.16 -16.42 0.10
CA PRO A 292 2.65 -15.81 1.33
C PRO A 292 3.33 -16.34 2.60
N THR A 293 3.60 -17.63 2.66
CA THR A 293 4.31 -18.26 3.80
C THR A 293 5.74 -17.73 3.93
N GLU A 294 6.45 -17.56 2.82
CA GLU A 294 7.80 -16.99 2.82
C GLU A 294 7.79 -15.50 3.18
N ALA A 295 6.81 -14.74 2.70
CA ALA A 295 6.63 -13.35 3.10
C ALA A 295 6.38 -13.22 4.61
N ARG A 296 5.54 -14.10 5.20
CA ARG A 296 5.34 -14.16 6.67
C ARG A 296 6.63 -14.41 7.42
N ALA A 297 7.43 -15.34 6.93
CA ALA A 297 8.72 -15.66 7.55
C ALA A 297 9.71 -14.48 7.46
N MET A 298 9.85 -13.86 6.28
CA MET A 298 10.74 -12.71 6.05
C MET A 298 10.36 -11.51 6.92
N LEU A 299 9.06 -11.26 7.11
CA LEU A 299 8.53 -10.11 7.83
C LEU A 299 8.16 -10.40 9.29
N LYS A 300 8.34 -11.65 9.75
CA LYS A 300 7.99 -12.14 11.10
C LYS A 300 6.54 -11.80 11.47
N LEU A 301 5.60 -12.09 10.57
CA LEU A 301 4.18 -11.86 10.79
C LEU A 301 3.60 -12.89 11.76
N LYS A 302 2.51 -12.51 12.43
CA LYS A 302 1.87 -13.36 13.44
C LYS A 302 1.10 -14.58 12.89
N GLY A 303 0.84 -14.60 11.58
CA GLY A 303 0.07 -15.64 10.89
C GLY A 303 -1.43 -15.35 10.79
N GLY A 304 -2.05 -15.85 9.71
CA GLY A 304 -3.46 -15.64 9.37
C GLY A 304 -4.45 -16.21 10.39
N ASP A 305 -4.03 -17.13 11.26
CA ASP A 305 -4.89 -17.69 12.31
C ASP A 305 -5.11 -16.76 13.51
N ARG A 306 -4.36 -15.65 13.57
CA ARG A 306 -4.41 -14.69 14.67
C ARG A 306 -5.07 -13.36 14.30
N VAL A 307 -5.84 -13.35 13.22
CA VAL A 307 -6.61 -12.16 12.79
C VAL A 307 -8.04 -12.21 13.30
N GLY A 308 -8.77 -11.10 13.23
CA GLY A 308 -10.14 -10.98 13.74
C GLY A 308 -11.23 -11.22 12.67
N PHE A 309 -10.93 -11.91 11.58
CA PHE A 309 -11.85 -12.17 10.46
C PHE A 309 -11.62 -13.54 9.85
#